data_239fd8133f4e7cfad994bf216e8beaf5
#
_entry.id   239fd8133f4e7cfad994bf216e8beaf5
#
_cell.length_a   1.000
_cell.length_b   1.000
_cell.length_c   1.000
_cell.angle_alpha   90.00
_cell.angle_beta   90.00
_cell.angle_gamma   90.00
#
_symmetry.space_group_name_H-M   'P 1'
#
loop_
_entity.id
_entity.type
_entity.pdbx_description
1 polymer ?
#
loop_
_entity_poly.entity_id
_entity_poly.type
_entity_poly.pdbx_seq_one_letter_code
_entity_poly.pdbx_strand_id
1 'polypeptide(L)'
;MDYFNEIEELIKSLGFRVVSKDFGRPWGGFLVIDEDQAQGFSNQFFKGINIEELKISGKLSPKILIVKPEFRLSWQYHNRRAEIWRIYKGEVGVIRSDDDTQNEIEIYRQGDQITLKQGERHRLIGLENYGVVAEIWQHTDKNNPSDEEDIVRVQDDFGR
;
A
#
# COMPACT_ATOMS: atom_id res chain seq x y z
N MET A 1 -22.63 3.70 8.62
CA MET A 1 -21.52 2.87 8.12
C MET A 1 -20.25 3.68 8.27
N ASP A 2 -19.21 3.12 8.87
CA ASP A 2 -17.94 3.83 8.97
C ASP A 2 -17.20 3.83 7.63
N TYR A 3 -16.17 4.65 7.54
CA TYR A 3 -15.43 4.83 6.28
C TYR A 3 -14.78 3.53 5.81
N PHE A 4 -14.25 2.71 6.72
CA PHE A 4 -13.64 1.43 6.34
C PHE A 4 -14.64 0.52 5.64
N ASN A 5 -15.86 0.43 6.19
CA ASN A 5 -16.93 -0.37 5.59
C ASN A 5 -17.40 0.21 4.27
N GLU A 6 -17.46 1.54 4.14
CA GLU A 6 -17.79 2.20 2.87
C GLU A 6 -16.79 1.82 1.77
N ILE A 7 -15.50 1.85 2.09
CA ILE A 7 -14.47 1.47 1.12
C ILE A 7 -14.55 -0.01 0.79
N GLU A 8 -14.74 -0.87 1.79
CA GLU A 8 -14.90 -2.31 1.54
C GLU A 8 -16.05 -2.58 0.57
N GLU A 9 -17.22 -1.97 0.81
CA GLU A 9 -18.37 -2.11 -0.07
C GLU A 9 -18.08 -1.60 -1.48
N LEU A 10 -17.38 -0.48 -1.60
CA LEU A 10 -16.99 0.07 -2.90
C LEU A 10 -16.09 -0.91 -3.65
N ILE A 11 -15.07 -1.47 -3.00
CA ILE A 11 -14.15 -2.43 -3.60
C ILE A 11 -14.89 -3.69 -4.04
N LYS A 12 -15.79 -4.19 -3.22
CA LYS A 12 -16.64 -5.35 -3.59
C LYS A 12 -17.54 -5.02 -4.78
N SER A 13 -18.07 -3.81 -4.85
CA SER A 13 -18.92 -3.37 -5.97
C SER A 13 -18.18 -3.33 -7.29
N LEU A 14 -16.86 -3.19 -7.26
CA LEU A 14 -16.00 -3.26 -8.45
C LEU A 14 -15.70 -4.70 -8.87
N GLY A 15 -16.19 -5.69 -8.13
CA GLY A 15 -16.04 -7.11 -8.45
C GLY A 15 -14.89 -7.81 -7.74
N PHE A 16 -14.23 -7.15 -6.80
CA PHE A 16 -13.08 -7.74 -6.10
C PHE A 16 -13.50 -8.52 -4.86
N ARG A 17 -12.84 -9.66 -4.64
CA ARG A 17 -13.01 -10.47 -3.44
C ARG A 17 -11.99 -10.05 -2.39
N VAL A 18 -12.49 -9.68 -1.21
CA VAL A 18 -11.66 -9.38 -0.05
C VAL A 18 -11.44 -10.70 0.71
N VAL A 19 -10.21 -11.21 0.69
CA VAL A 19 -9.88 -12.49 1.31
C VAL A 19 -9.43 -12.34 2.76
N SER A 20 -9.02 -11.14 3.16
CA SER A 20 -8.61 -10.81 4.52
C SER A 20 -8.71 -9.31 4.72
N LYS A 21 -8.91 -8.88 5.96
CA LYS A 21 -8.92 -7.45 6.29
C LYS A 21 -8.50 -7.24 7.75
N ASP A 22 -8.00 -6.05 8.03
CA ASP A 22 -7.70 -5.62 9.39
C ASP A 22 -8.02 -4.12 9.50
N PHE A 23 -9.07 -3.78 10.23
CA PHE A 23 -9.48 -2.39 10.49
C PHE A 23 -9.02 -1.92 11.88
N GLY A 24 -8.27 -2.75 12.59
CA GLY A 24 -7.79 -2.46 13.94
C GLY A 24 -6.36 -1.96 14.02
N ARG A 25 -5.75 -1.61 12.89
CA ARG A 25 -4.41 -1.02 12.90
C ARG A 25 -4.46 0.38 13.53
N PRO A 26 -3.45 0.77 14.32
CA PRO A 26 -3.48 2.09 14.97
C PRO A 26 -3.54 3.26 13.99
N TRP A 27 -2.97 3.10 12.77
CA TRP A 27 -2.99 4.12 11.74
C TRP A 27 -4.20 4.05 10.80
N GLY A 28 -4.98 2.97 10.85
CA GLY A 28 -6.11 2.78 9.92
C GLY A 28 -6.40 1.31 9.69
N GLY A 29 -6.34 0.88 8.44
CA GLY A 29 -6.61 -0.52 8.12
C GLY A 29 -6.32 -0.87 6.68
N PHE A 30 -6.54 -2.16 6.34
CA PHE A 30 -6.32 -2.62 4.99
C PHE A 30 -7.27 -3.76 4.61
N LEU A 31 -7.41 -3.92 3.28
CA LEU A 31 -8.11 -5.03 2.65
C LEU A 31 -7.12 -5.80 1.79
N VAL A 32 -7.08 -7.12 1.95
CA VAL A 32 -6.28 -8.00 1.07
C VAL A 32 -7.21 -8.54 -0.01
N ILE A 33 -6.81 -8.35 -1.27
CA ILE A 33 -7.59 -8.77 -2.43
C ILE A 33 -7.09 -10.14 -2.91
N ASP A 34 -8.01 -10.97 -3.40
CA ASP A 34 -7.71 -12.29 -3.94
C ASP A 34 -6.61 -12.18 -5.01
N GLU A 35 -5.53 -12.94 -4.82
CA GLU A 35 -4.39 -12.96 -5.76
C GLU A 35 -4.83 -13.37 -7.18
N ASP A 36 -5.86 -14.23 -7.30
CA ASP A 36 -6.41 -14.63 -8.60
C ASP A 36 -6.99 -13.44 -9.38
N GLN A 37 -7.29 -12.34 -8.70
CA GLN A 37 -7.80 -11.11 -9.33
C GLN A 37 -6.73 -10.05 -9.53
N ALA A 38 -5.46 -10.39 -9.36
CA ALA A 38 -4.35 -9.42 -9.48
C ALA A 38 -4.34 -8.72 -10.84
N GLN A 39 -4.64 -9.42 -11.93
CA GLN A 39 -4.71 -8.79 -13.26
C GLN A 39 -5.84 -7.76 -13.33
N GLY A 40 -7.03 -8.12 -12.87
CA GLY A 40 -8.17 -7.19 -12.83
C GLY A 40 -7.92 -6.02 -11.92
N PHE A 41 -7.27 -6.26 -10.78
CA PHE A 41 -6.88 -5.20 -9.85
C PHE A 41 -5.89 -4.23 -10.49
N SER A 42 -4.88 -4.76 -11.18
CA SER A 42 -3.93 -3.92 -11.91
C SER A 42 -4.61 -3.11 -13.01
N ASN A 43 -5.52 -3.74 -13.77
CA ASN A 43 -6.27 -3.04 -14.81
C ASN A 43 -7.13 -1.91 -14.24
N GLN A 44 -7.71 -2.10 -13.06
CA GLN A 44 -8.57 -1.10 -12.42
C GLN A 44 -7.76 0.07 -11.85
N PHE A 45 -6.65 -0.22 -11.17
CA PHE A 45 -5.93 0.78 -10.37
C PHE A 45 -4.59 1.21 -10.96
N PHE A 46 -3.97 0.42 -11.82
CA PHE A 46 -2.61 0.66 -12.32
C PHE A 46 -2.56 0.61 -13.85
N LYS A 47 -3.36 1.44 -14.50
CA LYS A 47 -3.41 1.50 -15.95
C LYS A 47 -2.03 1.75 -16.55
N GLY A 48 -1.69 0.98 -17.56
CA GLY A 48 -0.42 1.11 -18.25
C GLY A 48 0.72 0.28 -17.66
N ILE A 49 0.47 -0.47 -16.59
CA ILE A 49 1.46 -1.38 -16.01
C ILE A 49 1.28 -2.78 -16.58
N ASN A 50 2.37 -3.35 -17.10
CA ASN A 50 2.42 -4.74 -17.52
C ASN A 50 2.79 -5.61 -16.32
N ILE A 51 1.80 -6.31 -15.75
CA ILE A 51 2.03 -7.12 -14.54
C ILE A 51 2.94 -8.32 -14.79
N GLU A 52 3.02 -8.84 -16.02
CA GLU A 52 3.92 -9.96 -16.32
C GLU A 52 5.39 -9.56 -16.15
N GLU A 53 5.75 -8.31 -16.43
CA GLU A 53 7.08 -7.79 -16.18
C GLU A 53 7.38 -7.61 -14.69
N LEU A 54 6.34 -7.45 -13.86
CA LEU A 54 6.49 -7.28 -12.42
C LEU A 54 6.55 -8.60 -11.67
N LYS A 55 5.96 -9.66 -12.22
CA LYS A 55 5.85 -10.96 -11.55
C LYS A 55 7.17 -11.71 -11.59
N ILE A 56 7.90 -11.68 -10.49
CA ILE A 56 9.10 -12.50 -10.32
C ILE A 56 8.74 -13.84 -9.68
N SER A 57 7.84 -13.83 -8.68
CA SER A 57 7.41 -15.04 -7.96
C SER A 57 6.00 -15.49 -8.34
N GLY A 58 5.40 -14.91 -9.36
CA GLY A 58 4.01 -15.20 -9.77
C GLY A 58 2.96 -14.55 -8.88
N LYS A 59 3.34 -13.59 -8.04
CA LYS A 59 2.49 -13.01 -7.00
C LYS A 59 2.65 -11.49 -6.95
N LEU A 60 1.54 -10.74 -6.81
CA LEU A 60 1.55 -9.28 -6.71
C LEU A 60 1.01 -8.75 -5.37
N SER A 61 0.39 -9.61 -4.56
CA SER A 61 -0.13 -9.26 -3.24
C SER A 61 -1.00 -7.99 -3.24
N PRO A 62 -2.07 -7.94 -4.05
CA PRO A 62 -2.89 -6.73 -4.17
C PRO A 62 -3.60 -6.38 -2.87
N LYS A 63 -3.61 -5.10 -2.54
CA LYS A 63 -4.09 -4.61 -1.24
C LYS A 63 -4.67 -3.20 -1.36
N ILE A 64 -5.64 -2.89 -0.52
CA ILE A 64 -6.13 -1.52 -0.34
C ILE A 64 -5.75 -1.07 1.06
N LEU A 65 -5.05 0.04 1.17
CA LEU A 65 -4.69 0.67 2.43
C LEU A 65 -5.63 1.85 2.69
N ILE A 66 -6.08 1.99 3.93
CA ILE A 66 -6.93 3.11 4.36
C ILE A 66 -6.24 3.76 5.55
N VAL A 67 -5.72 4.97 5.35
CA VAL A 67 -5.05 5.71 6.42
C VAL A 67 -6.02 6.73 7.03
N LYS A 68 -6.09 6.73 8.37
CA LYS A 68 -6.95 7.65 9.12
C LYS A 68 -6.40 9.08 9.07
N PRO A 69 -7.29 10.10 9.15
CA PRO A 69 -6.84 11.49 9.26
C PRO A 69 -5.83 11.66 10.39
N GLU A 70 -4.70 12.30 10.06
CA GLU A 70 -3.64 12.69 11.01
C GLU A 70 -2.89 11.54 11.68
N PHE A 71 -3.10 10.29 11.23
CA PHE A 71 -2.30 9.15 11.63
C PHE A 71 -1.31 8.79 10.54
N ARG A 72 -0.28 8.05 10.89
CA ARG A 72 0.74 7.64 9.93
C ARG A 72 1.27 6.25 10.24
N LEU A 73 1.70 5.56 9.19
CA LEU A 73 2.40 4.28 9.31
C LEU A 73 3.82 4.53 9.86
N SER A 74 4.52 3.44 10.19
CA SER A 74 5.91 3.55 10.61
C SER A 74 6.80 4.08 9.49
N TRP A 75 7.92 4.65 9.87
CA TRP A 75 9.05 4.94 8.98
C TRP A 75 9.76 3.62 8.77
N GLN A 76 9.68 3.07 7.54
CA GLN A 76 9.93 1.65 7.32
C GLN A 76 10.56 1.37 5.97
N TYR A 77 11.12 0.16 5.82
CA TYR A 77 11.53 -0.37 4.52
C TYR A 77 11.35 -1.89 4.48
N HIS A 78 11.47 -2.44 3.27
CA HIS A 78 11.29 -3.86 3.00
C HIS A 78 12.51 -4.39 2.24
N ASN A 79 12.92 -5.62 2.55
CA ASN A 79 14.15 -6.20 1.99
C ASN A 79 13.89 -7.05 0.74
N ARG A 80 12.65 -7.53 0.55
CA ARG A 80 12.34 -8.49 -0.51
C ARG A 80 11.22 -8.05 -1.44
N ARG A 81 10.88 -6.73 -1.44
CA ARG A 81 9.88 -6.19 -2.35
C ARG A 81 10.08 -4.71 -2.63
N ALA A 82 9.64 -4.29 -3.81
CA ALA A 82 9.24 -2.92 -4.08
C ALA A 82 7.73 -2.82 -3.97
N GLU A 83 7.20 -1.62 -3.82
CA GLU A 83 5.75 -1.39 -3.75
C GLU A 83 5.36 -0.35 -4.78
N ILE A 84 4.19 -0.54 -5.40
CA ILE A 84 3.63 0.45 -6.32
C ILE A 84 2.29 0.87 -5.75
N TRP A 85 2.10 2.19 -5.60
CA TRP A 85 0.91 2.79 -5.02
C TRP A 85 0.20 3.66 -6.04
N ARG A 86 -1.11 3.54 -6.08
CA ARG A 86 -2.00 4.48 -6.75
C ARG A 86 -2.91 5.10 -5.70
N ILE A 87 -2.92 6.42 -5.59
CA ILE A 87 -3.83 7.10 -4.68
C ILE A 87 -5.24 6.98 -5.27
N TYR A 88 -6.11 6.25 -4.58
CA TYR A 88 -7.45 5.95 -5.07
C TYR A 88 -8.50 6.96 -4.63
N LYS A 89 -8.44 7.40 -3.37
CA LYS A 89 -9.35 8.40 -2.79
C LYS A 89 -8.58 9.36 -1.91
N GLY A 90 -8.94 10.63 -1.97
CA GLY A 90 -8.40 11.65 -1.09
C GLY A 90 -6.97 12.06 -1.42
N GLU A 91 -6.31 12.60 -0.42
CA GLU A 91 -4.92 13.02 -0.49
C GLU A 91 -4.13 12.35 0.62
N VAL A 92 -2.87 12.07 0.38
CA VAL A 92 -1.97 11.49 1.38
C VAL A 92 -0.63 12.19 1.36
N GLY A 93 0.06 12.16 2.50
CA GLY A 93 1.46 12.53 2.56
C GLY A 93 2.32 11.29 2.45
N VAL A 94 3.49 11.43 1.86
CA VAL A 94 4.49 10.38 1.79
C VAL A 94 5.85 10.99 2.08
N ILE A 95 6.59 10.35 3.00
CA ILE A 95 8.01 10.64 3.19
C ILE A 95 8.79 9.50 2.56
N ARG A 96 9.84 9.82 1.81
CA ARG A 96 10.70 8.85 1.12
C ARG A 96 12.15 9.22 1.33
N SER A 97 13.01 8.21 1.48
CA SER A 97 14.46 8.42 1.56
C SER A 97 15.23 7.15 1.20
N ASP A 98 16.43 7.32 0.69
CA ASP A 98 17.35 6.20 0.44
C ASP A 98 18.08 5.75 1.72
N ASP A 99 17.98 6.51 2.79
CA ASP A 99 18.58 6.21 4.09
C ASP A 99 17.58 6.40 5.23
N ASP A 100 18.03 6.29 6.47
CA ASP A 100 17.14 6.38 7.64
C ASP A 100 16.71 7.81 7.98
N THR A 101 17.22 8.82 7.29
CA THR A 101 16.84 10.22 7.50
C THR A 101 15.54 10.53 6.79
N GLN A 102 14.54 10.99 7.52
CA GLN A 102 13.28 11.40 6.93
C GLN A 102 13.43 12.73 6.21
N ASN A 103 13.06 12.74 4.93
CA ASN A 103 12.99 13.95 4.11
C ASN A 103 11.66 14.67 4.35
N GLU A 104 11.41 15.75 3.62
CA GLU A 104 10.14 16.49 3.69
C GLU A 104 8.97 15.65 3.19
N ILE A 105 7.76 15.96 3.70
CA ILE A 105 6.54 15.31 3.25
C ILE A 105 6.21 15.78 1.84
N GLU A 106 5.95 14.82 0.94
CA GLU A 106 5.40 15.08 -0.38
C GLU A 106 3.91 14.77 -0.35
N ILE A 107 3.10 15.60 -0.99
CA ILE A 107 1.64 15.43 -1.05
C ILE A 107 1.27 14.76 -2.37
N TYR A 108 0.50 13.69 -2.29
CA TYR A 108 -0.03 12.97 -3.46
C TYR A 108 -1.55 12.98 -3.42
N ARG A 109 -2.17 13.09 -4.59
CA ARG A 109 -3.61 13.23 -4.75
C ARG A 109 -4.18 12.05 -5.52
N GLN A 110 -5.50 11.94 -5.49
CA GLN A 110 -6.23 10.94 -6.24
C GLN A 110 -5.74 10.88 -7.70
N GLY A 111 -5.36 9.69 -8.15
CA GLY A 111 -4.82 9.44 -9.47
C GLY A 111 -3.30 9.42 -9.57
N ASP A 112 -2.60 9.93 -8.57
CA ASP A 112 -1.13 9.88 -8.56
C ASP A 112 -0.65 8.45 -8.32
N GLN A 113 0.47 8.10 -8.95
CA GLN A 113 1.10 6.79 -8.82
C GLN A 113 2.57 6.98 -8.44
N ILE A 114 3.03 6.18 -7.47
CA ILE A 114 4.42 6.19 -7.04
C ILE A 114 4.96 4.77 -6.93
N THR A 115 6.25 4.62 -7.15
CA THR A 115 6.98 3.37 -6.94
C THR A 115 7.97 3.58 -5.80
N LEU A 116 7.90 2.69 -4.81
CA LEU A 116 8.81 2.64 -3.68
C LEU A 116 9.74 1.47 -3.91
N LYS A 117 11.03 1.74 -4.10
CA LYS A 117 12.01 0.72 -4.43
C LYS A 117 12.26 -0.23 -3.26
N GLN A 118 12.80 -1.42 -3.57
CA GLN A 118 13.33 -2.30 -2.53
C GLN A 118 14.34 -1.53 -1.68
N GLY A 119 14.18 -1.61 -0.35
CA GLY A 119 15.06 -0.92 0.59
C GLY A 119 14.82 0.58 0.77
N GLU A 120 14.05 1.19 -0.11
CA GLU A 120 13.71 2.61 0.03
C GLU A 120 12.84 2.81 1.29
N ARG A 121 13.25 3.74 2.15
CA ARG A 121 12.48 4.08 3.34
C ARG A 121 11.27 4.90 2.93
N HIS A 122 10.14 4.59 3.53
CA HIS A 122 8.90 5.29 3.21
C HIS A 122 7.94 5.29 4.41
N ARG A 123 7.03 6.26 4.37
CA ARG A 123 5.99 6.42 5.39
C ARG A 123 4.76 7.03 4.74
N LEU A 124 3.63 6.34 4.86
CA LEU A 124 2.32 6.85 4.42
C LEU A 124 1.71 7.66 5.57
N ILE A 125 1.17 8.82 5.24
CA ILE A 125 0.67 9.79 6.23
C ILE A 125 -0.75 10.20 5.86
N GLY A 126 -1.68 10.09 6.82
CA GLY A 126 -3.02 10.66 6.72
C GLY A 126 -2.98 12.15 6.93
N LEU A 127 -3.66 12.90 6.07
CA LEU A 127 -3.76 14.34 6.15
C LEU A 127 -5.05 14.74 6.87
N GLU A 128 -5.76 15.75 6.36
CA GLU A 128 -6.99 16.23 7.00
C GLU A 128 -8.14 15.21 6.94
N ASN A 129 -8.17 14.40 5.88
CA ASN A 129 -9.20 13.40 5.66
C ASN A 129 -8.59 12.01 5.49
N TYR A 130 -9.44 10.98 5.42
CA TYR A 130 -9.00 9.63 5.08
C TYR A 130 -8.32 9.60 3.71
N GLY A 131 -7.28 8.79 3.57
CA GLY A 131 -6.67 8.49 2.29
C GLY A 131 -6.79 7.02 1.98
N VAL A 132 -7.01 6.68 0.70
CA VAL A 132 -7.10 5.29 0.24
C VAL A 132 -6.09 5.07 -0.85
N VAL A 133 -5.29 4.03 -0.69
CA VAL A 133 -4.19 3.69 -1.59
C VAL A 133 -4.36 2.25 -2.08
N ALA A 134 -4.35 2.07 -3.40
CA ALA A 134 -4.24 0.74 -4.00
C ALA A 134 -2.76 0.39 -4.06
N GLU A 135 -2.41 -0.83 -3.63
CA GLU A 135 -1.02 -1.27 -3.51
C GLU A 135 -0.84 -2.62 -4.19
N ILE A 136 0.23 -2.75 -4.96
CA ILE A 136 0.75 -4.04 -5.41
C ILE A 136 2.24 -4.13 -5.03
N TRP A 137 2.69 -5.34 -4.78
CA TRP A 137 4.10 -5.62 -4.47
C TRP A 137 4.81 -6.20 -5.69
N GLN A 138 6.02 -5.75 -5.92
CA GLN A 138 6.95 -6.42 -6.81
C GLN A 138 7.95 -7.18 -5.96
N HIS A 139 7.77 -8.51 -5.88
CA HIS A 139 8.68 -9.36 -5.12
C HIS A 139 10.03 -9.42 -5.84
N THR A 140 11.11 -9.32 -5.09
CA THR A 140 12.46 -9.23 -5.65
C THR A 140 13.27 -10.52 -5.49
N ASP A 141 12.78 -11.47 -4.71
CA ASP A 141 13.39 -12.78 -4.52
C ASP A 141 12.37 -13.87 -4.81
N LYS A 142 12.51 -14.55 -5.97
CA LYS A 142 11.56 -15.58 -6.38
C LYS A 142 11.57 -16.82 -5.49
N ASN A 143 12.66 -17.06 -4.77
CA ASN A 143 12.81 -18.22 -3.88
C ASN A 143 12.31 -17.91 -2.47
N ASN A 144 12.14 -16.63 -2.14
CA ASN A 144 11.67 -16.20 -0.83
C ASN A 144 10.81 -14.93 -0.99
N PRO A 145 9.55 -15.09 -1.43
CA PRO A 145 8.65 -13.94 -1.64
C PRO A 145 8.48 -13.13 -0.36
N SER A 146 8.27 -11.83 -0.51
CA SER A 146 8.01 -10.93 0.61
C SER A 146 6.66 -11.27 1.28
N ASP A 147 6.56 -10.95 2.54
CA ASP A 147 5.35 -11.13 3.36
C ASP A 147 5.20 -9.95 4.34
N GLU A 148 4.20 -10.03 5.22
CA GLU A 148 3.92 -8.98 6.20
C GLU A 148 5.04 -8.85 7.25
N GLU A 149 5.86 -9.87 7.43
CA GLU A 149 6.99 -9.84 8.38
C GLU A 149 8.25 -9.22 7.77
N ASP A 150 8.28 -9.04 6.44
CA ASP A 150 9.38 -8.38 5.73
C ASP A 150 9.26 -6.87 5.88
N ILE A 151 9.50 -6.38 7.08
CA ILE A 151 9.44 -4.96 7.42
C ILE A 151 10.48 -4.63 8.48
N VAL A 152 11.20 -3.54 8.27
CA VAL A 152 12.06 -2.94 9.27
C VAL A 152 11.45 -1.58 9.63
N ARG A 153 11.00 -1.46 10.88
CA ARG A 153 10.45 -0.19 11.38
C ARG A 153 11.57 0.61 12.02
N VAL A 154 11.99 1.66 11.32
CA VAL A 154 13.06 2.55 11.79
C VAL A 154 12.54 3.47 12.90
N GLN A 155 11.30 3.93 12.76
CA GLN A 155 10.60 4.73 13.77
C GLN A 155 9.10 4.43 13.66
N ASP A 156 8.41 4.36 14.78
CA ASP A 156 6.99 4.08 14.81
C ASP A 156 6.34 4.84 15.98
N ASP A 157 5.31 5.62 15.68
CA ASP A 157 4.58 6.40 16.69
C ASP A 157 3.88 5.51 17.73
N PHE A 158 3.66 4.23 17.41
CA PHE A 158 2.91 3.29 18.25
C PHE A 158 3.78 2.31 19.02
N GLY A 159 5.09 2.40 18.90
CA GLY A 159 6.04 1.57 19.66
C GLY A 159 6.08 0.10 19.25
N ARG A 160 5.75 -0.21 18.00
CA ARG A 160 5.78 -1.60 17.51
C ARG A 160 7.16 -2.05 17.11
#